data_5e995f57d8888d8c95ae31d87e7cf13a
#
_entry.id   5e995f57d8888d8c95ae31d87e7cf13a
#
_cell.length_a   1.000
_cell.length_b   1.000
_cell.length_c   1.000
_cell.angle_alpha   90.00
_cell.angle_beta   90.00
_cell.angle_gamma   90.00
#
_symmetry.space_group_name_H-M   'P 1'
#
loop_
_entity.id
_entity.type
_entity.pdbx_description
1 polymer ?
#
loop_
_entity_poly.entity_id
_entity_poly.type
_entity_poly.pdbx_seq_one_letter_code
_entity_poly.pdbx_strand_id
1 'polypeptide(L)'
;MAMSKFGPVAVWLACAATPAFAEAPKDKEVWITIGSDALEPMRASFRSQGAELPAAVREKGGVAVLRMRESQIDKLAGAMHDKLNRCAGFIAHESEAEALAAVEKASAPQQSLAASLISYNINNGPSVNAMMGSVQELNIRNTINSLSTNWTTRRYNVQSGADAATWLKSQWTTIANGRTDISVDFFTHSWLQPSVIATIQGTTLPDEVVVIGGHLDSINQSSSTGAAPGADDDASGVASLTEAFRSAVANGYKPARTVKFMAYAAEEVGLYGSSAIANSYKNSAVNVVGVLQLDMTNYKGSSYDFGMVTDNTNAALNSLTTSLITTYLPGLTYTNITCGYGCSDHASWNSAGYPATMPFEATMSTDNPQIHTTGDTLTYMGGTAANSVKFAKLAVAFLGEVAKGATTGNTPPPTGGDGGGTTIPVATYDATLKAPKCATVGIGCDSGTLLNGRASRGPESNAPNTIKSTCADGTSGTYHSDESNDALKVSSVDGTKLTAGKQVKIEAKVWAYSTTADTLDLYYTANANTPSWTLIGSYKPSGTGAQTISATYTLPTGTLQAIRANFRYQGSASTCSTGAYDDRDDLIFAVQ
;
A
#
# COMPACT_ATOMS: atom_id res chain seq x y z
N MET A 1 -46.31 -65.14 49.03
CA MET A 1 -44.85 -65.24 49.19
C MET A 1 -44.22 -64.59 47.97
N ALA A 2 -43.78 -63.38 48.12
CA ALA A 2 -42.87 -62.71 47.13
C ALA A 2 -42.18 -61.57 47.86
N MET A 3 -40.88 -61.70 48.03
CA MET A 3 -40.03 -60.74 48.70
C MET A 3 -39.65 -59.62 47.73
N SER A 4 -39.93 -58.39 48.12
CA SER A 4 -39.42 -57.19 47.45
C SER A 4 -37.95 -56.92 47.87
N LYS A 5 -37.07 -56.70 46.89
CA LYS A 5 -35.73 -56.21 47.14
C LYS A 5 -35.66 -54.70 46.82
N PHE A 6 -35.43 -53.91 47.85
CA PHE A 6 -35.06 -52.48 47.71
C PHE A 6 -33.58 -52.39 47.32
N GLY A 7 -33.27 -51.70 46.23
CA GLY A 7 -31.90 -51.28 45.87
C GLY A 7 -31.61 -49.85 46.40
N PRO A 8 -30.34 -49.50 46.68
CA PRO A 8 -30.01 -48.21 47.27
C PRO A 8 -30.05 -47.10 46.22
N VAL A 9 -30.68 -45.98 46.58
CA VAL A 9 -30.69 -44.71 45.83
C VAL A 9 -29.35 -44.02 46.06
N ALA A 10 -28.55 -43.87 45.00
CA ALA A 10 -27.34 -43.06 45.01
C ALA A 10 -27.73 -41.57 44.87
N VAL A 11 -27.49 -40.77 45.90
CA VAL A 11 -27.63 -39.33 45.88
C VAL A 11 -26.36 -38.77 45.24
N TRP A 12 -26.49 -38.19 44.04
CA TRP A 12 -25.42 -37.40 43.45
C TRP A 12 -25.44 -36.00 44.03
N LEU A 13 -24.39 -35.65 44.83
CA LEU A 13 -24.10 -34.26 45.16
C LEU A 13 -23.56 -33.56 43.92
N ALA A 14 -24.34 -32.68 43.29
CA ALA A 14 -23.85 -31.76 42.28
C ALA A 14 -23.03 -30.67 42.99
N CYS A 15 -21.70 -30.75 42.93
CA CYS A 15 -20.84 -29.61 43.23
C CYS A 15 -21.07 -28.53 42.14
N ALA A 16 -21.81 -27.49 42.52
CA ALA A 16 -21.87 -26.26 41.72
C ALA A 16 -20.47 -25.60 41.74
N ALA A 17 -19.71 -25.74 40.66
CA ALA A 17 -18.53 -24.93 40.46
C ALA A 17 -19.00 -23.49 40.22
N THR A 18 -18.70 -22.61 41.18
CA THR A 18 -18.79 -21.17 40.96
C THR A 18 -17.86 -20.79 39.83
N PRO A 19 -18.33 -20.02 38.82
CA PRO A 19 -17.41 -19.51 37.80
C PRO A 19 -16.41 -18.61 38.53
N ALA A 20 -15.12 -18.95 38.41
CA ALA A 20 -14.06 -18.04 38.79
C ALA A 20 -14.21 -16.81 37.89
N PHE A 21 -14.61 -15.68 38.48
CA PHE A 21 -14.50 -14.39 37.79
C PHE A 21 -13.03 -14.22 37.42
N ALA A 22 -12.71 -14.21 36.14
CA ALA A 22 -11.41 -13.78 35.69
C ALA A 22 -11.17 -12.38 36.23
N GLU A 23 -10.11 -12.21 37.02
CA GLU A 23 -9.70 -10.89 37.53
C GLU A 23 -9.57 -9.98 36.29
N ALA A 24 -10.24 -8.82 36.31
CA ALA A 24 -10.12 -7.86 35.20
C ALA A 24 -8.64 -7.57 34.99
N PRO A 25 -8.16 -7.51 33.72
CA PRO A 25 -6.77 -7.26 33.46
C PRO A 25 -6.33 -6.00 34.18
N LYS A 26 -5.26 -6.11 35.00
CA LYS A 26 -4.72 -4.98 35.74
C LYS A 26 -4.30 -3.92 34.75
N ASP A 27 -4.78 -2.69 34.97
CA ASP A 27 -4.40 -1.52 34.19
C ASP A 27 -2.89 -1.32 34.27
N LYS A 28 -2.18 -1.66 33.18
CA LYS A 28 -0.72 -1.77 33.12
C LYS A 28 -0.08 -0.38 33.25
N GLU A 29 1.04 -0.31 33.93
CA GLU A 29 1.88 0.90 33.92
C GLU A 29 2.70 0.97 32.64
N VAL A 30 2.75 2.15 32.04
CA VAL A 30 3.46 2.46 30.80
C VAL A 30 4.36 3.66 31.04
N TRP A 31 5.57 3.58 30.56
CA TRP A 31 6.52 4.68 30.56
C TRP A 31 6.50 5.36 29.20
N ILE A 32 6.38 6.70 29.18
CA ILE A 32 6.38 7.46 27.95
C ILE A 32 7.41 8.58 27.99
N THR A 33 7.94 8.93 26.82
CA THR A 33 8.65 10.19 26.59
C THR A 33 7.79 11.13 25.78
N ILE A 34 7.72 12.38 26.18
CA ILE A 34 6.90 13.45 25.60
C ILE A 34 7.71 14.73 25.50
N GLY A 35 7.44 15.58 24.52
CA GLY A 35 8.06 16.91 24.45
C GLY A 35 7.70 17.74 25.69
N SER A 36 8.70 18.43 26.29
CA SER A 36 8.46 19.28 27.47
C SER A 36 7.46 20.40 27.21
N ASP A 37 7.37 20.88 25.99
CA ASP A 37 6.42 21.89 25.52
C ASP A 37 4.97 21.41 25.58
N ALA A 38 4.75 20.10 25.50
CA ALA A 38 3.42 19.49 25.59
C ALA A 38 2.90 19.36 27.04
N LEU A 39 3.76 19.43 28.06
CA LEU A 39 3.37 19.15 29.44
C LEU A 39 2.23 20.06 29.94
N GLU A 40 2.33 21.38 29.77
CA GLU A 40 1.30 22.31 30.25
C GLU A 40 -0.01 22.22 29.45
N PRO A 41 -0.01 22.16 28.10
CA PRO A 41 -1.23 21.90 27.34
C PRO A 41 -1.93 20.59 27.76
N MET A 42 -1.16 19.51 27.98
CA MET A 42 -1.73 18.22 28.41
C MET A 42 -2.26 18.26 29.83
N ARG A 43 -1.57 18.91 30.78
CA ARG A 43 -2.08 19.15 32.15
C ARG A 43 -3.40 19.92 32.12
N ALA A 44 -3.50 20.96 31.31
CA ALA A 44 -4.74 21.73 31.15
C ALA A 44 -5.87 20.88 30.57
N SER A 45 -5.58 20.07 29.54
CA SER A 45 -6.56 19.16 28.93
C SER A 45 -7.06 18.11 29.92
N PHE A 46 -6.16 17.45 30.63
CA PHE A 46 -6.53 16.42 31.63
C PHE A 46 -7.39 17.01 32.76
N ARG A 47 -7.02 18.18 33.28
CA ARG A 47 -7.81 18.88 34.34
C ARG A 47 -9.22 19.24 33.84
N SER A 48 -9.37 19.70 32.62
CA SER A 48 -10.68 20.02 32.03
C SER A 48 -11.61 18.80 31.93
N GLN A 49 -11.03 17.61 31.93
CA GLN A 49 -11.72 16.32 31.85
C GLN A 49 -11.79 15.60 33.23
N GLY A 50 -11.49 16.32 34.33
CA GLY A 50 -11.55 15.77 35.69
C GLY A 50 -10.46 14.73 36.00
N ALA A 51 -9.33 14.77 35.30
CA ALA A 51 -8.20 13.88 35.48
C ALA A 51 -6.90 14.68 35.72
N GLU A 52 -5.83 14.01 36.12
CA GLU A 52 -4.52 14.61 36.29
C GLU A 52 -3.50 13.92 35.35
N LEU A 53 -2.68 14.73 34.66
CA LEU A 53 -1.49 14.22 33.99
C LEU A 53 -0.43 13.96 35.08
N PRO A 54 0.21 12.77 35.12
CA PRO A 54 1.25 12.49 36.11
C PRO A 54 2.40 13.51 36.02
N ALA A 55 3.07 13.71 37.16
CA ALA A 55 4.28 14.54 37.17
C ALA A 55 5.41 13.87 36.36
N ALA A 56 6.24 14.69 35.74
CA ALA A 56 7.43 14.20 35.04
C ALA A 56 8.41 13.58 36.07
N VAL A 57 8.84 12.34 35.78
CA VAL A 57 9.86 11.63 36.56
C VAL A 57 11.24 12.21 36.27
N ARG A 58 11.46 12.58 35.02
CA ARG A 58 12.69 13.19 34.51
C ARG A 58 12.35 14.17 33.40
N GLU A 59 13.04 15.29 33.35
CA GLU A 59 12.97 16.24 32.26
C GLU A 59 14.38 16.70 31.92
N LYS A 60 14.77 16.63 30.64
CA LYS A 60 16.08 17.05 30.15
C LYS A 60 16.05 17.19 28.64
N GLY A 61 16.73 18.24 28.10
CA GLY A 61 16.88 18.42 26.66
C GLY A 61 15.57 18.60 25.89
N GLY A 62 14.55 19.18 26.54
CA GLY A 62 13.23 19.38 25.91
C GLY A 62 12.33 18.14 25.89
N VAL A 63 12.74 17.04 26.53
CA VAL A 63 11.95 15.80 26.63
C VAL A 63 11.69 15.44 28.10
N ALA A 64 10.50 15.01 28.40
CA ALA A 64 10.07 14.56 29.73
C ALA A 64 9.66 13.09 29.74
N VAL A 65 9.93 12.39 30.85
CA VAL A 65 9.45 11.03 31.13
C VAL A 65 8.23 11.09 32.03
N LEU A 66 7.15 10.44 31.62
CA LEU A 66 5.97 10.25 32.45
C LEU A 66 5.74 8.75 32.70
N ARG A 67 5.19 8.44 33.87
CA ARG A 67 4.66 7.11 34.21
C ARG A 67 3.15 7.20 34.18
N MET A 68 2.51 6.49 33.31
CA MET A 68 1.07 6.53 33.07
C MET A 68 0.42 5.16 33.24
N ARG A 69 -0.91 5.12 33.25
CA ARG A 69 -1.69 3.90 33.09
C ARG A 69 -2.00 3.71 31.60
N GLU A 70 -2.01 2.46 31.14
CA GLU A 70 -2.36 2.13 29.75
C GLU A 70 -3.73 2.69 29.37
N SER A 71 -4.70 2.66 30.29
CA SER A 71 -6.03 3.28 30.12
C SER A 71 -6.04 4.80 29.91
N GLN A 72 -4.93 5.48 30.17
CA GLN A 72 -4.80 6.93 29.99
C GLN A 72 -4.17 7.30 28.63
N ILE A 73 -3.62 6.33 27.91
CA ILE A 73 -2.86 6.56 26.68
C ILE A 73 -3.75 7.11 25.57
N ASP A 74 -4.91 6.51 25.32
CA ASP A 74 -5.87 7.01 24.32
C ASP A 74 -6.31 8.45 24.61
N LYS A 75 -6.47 8.78 25.89
CA LYS A 75 -6.82 10.14 26.32
C LYS A 75 -5.67 11.12 26.06
N LEU A 76 -4.43 10.67 26.28
CA LEU A 76 -3.25 11.49 26.00
C LEU A 76 -3.11 11.72 24.50
N ALA A 77 -3.19 10.68 23.67
CA ALA A 77 -3.10 10.78 22.21
C ALA A 77 -4.16 11.75 21.65
N GLY A 78 -5.43 11.60 22.05
CA GLY A 78 -6.48 12.54 21.66
C GLY A 78 -6.21 13.98 22.11
N ALA A 79 -5.71 14.19 23.34
CA ALA A 79 -5.38 15.52 23.82
C ALA A 79 -4.18 16.14 23.11
N MET A 80 -3.18 15.35 22.74
CA MET A 80 -2.02 15.78 21.95
C MET A 80 -2.45 16.29 20.58
N HIS A 81 -3.34 15.56 19.93
CA HIS A 81 -3.88 15.98 18.65
C HIS A 81 -4.73 17.26 18.78
N ASP A 82 -5.72 17.28 19.70
CA ASP A 82 -6.66 18.40 19.88
C ASP A 82 -5.97 19.73 20.23
N LYS A 83 -4.87 19.67 20.98
CA LYS A 83 -4.20 20.85 21.51
C LYS A 83 -2.95 21.26 20.78
N LEU A 84 -2.29 20.30 20.14
CA LEU A 84 -0.97 20.52 19.53
C LEU A 84 -0.90 20.06 18.07
N ASN A 85 -1.97 19.45 17.54
CA ASN A 85 -2.04 18.88 16.18
C ASN A 85 -0.87 17.91 15.92
N ARG A 86 -0.68 16.95 16.85
CA ARG A 86 0.41 15.96 16.79
C ARG A 86 -0.16 14.55 16.75
N CYS A 87 0.29 13.74 15.78
CA CYS A 87 0.07 12.29 15.77
C CYS A 87 0.74 11.70 17.01
N ALA A 88 0.05 10.88 17.79
CA ALA A 88 0.45 10.41 19.11
C ALA A 88 1.16 11.47 19.99
N GLY A 89 2.27 12.00 19.53
CA GLY A 89 3.05 13.07 20.14
C GLY A 89 3.90 12.65 21.33
N PHE A 90 4.04 11.33 21.56
CA PHE A 90 4.87 10.72 22.60
C PHE A 90 5.35 9.35 22.12
N ILE A 91 6.36 8.81 22.79
CA ILE A 91 6.87 7.46 22.54
C ILE A 91 6.64 6.60 23.78
N ALA A 92 6.02 5.44 23.63
CA ALA A 92 5.85 4.47 24.69
C ALA A 92 7.09 3.57 24.83
N HIS A 93 7.44 3.22 26.07
CA HIS A 93 8.58 2.39 26.43
C HIS A 93 8.14 1.22 27.31
N GLU A 94 8.78 0.08 27.16
CA GLU A 94 8.48 -1.11 27.96
C GLU A 94 8.95 -0.98 29.42
N SER A 95 9.90 -0.07 29.69
CA SER A 95 10.47 0.11 31.00
C SER A 95 10.89 1.56 31.30
N GLU A 96 10.97 1.89 32.59
CA GLU A 96 11.54 3.16 33.05
C GLU A 96 12.97 3.37 32.53
N ALA A 97 13.79 2.32 32.53
CA ALA A 97 15.16 2.39 32.09
C ALA A 97 15.28 2.80 30.61
N GLU A 98 14.40 2.31 29.76
CA GLU A 98 14.33 2.70 28.35
C GLU A 98 13.90 4.15 28.17
N ALA A 99 12.84 4.58 28.88
CA ALA A 99 12.38 5.97 28.83
C ALA A 99 13.46 6.95 29.31
N LEU A 100 14.16 6.62 30.39
CA LEU A 100 15.28 7.44 30.88
C LEU A 100 16.45 7.46 29.89
N ALA A 101 16.79 6.33 29.29
CA ALA A 101 17.85 6.26 28.27
C ALA A 101 17.48 7.09 27.03
N ALA A 102 16.21 7.11 26.60
CA ALA A 102 15.74 7.92 25.50
C ALA A 102 15.92 9.43 25.78
N VAL A 103 15.61 9.90 27.00
CA VAL A 103 15.83 11.30 27.42
C VAL A 103 17.32 11.67 27.45
N GLU A 104 18.17 10.79 27.96
CA GLU A 104 19.61 11.05 27.96
C GLU A 104 20.17 11.11 26.52
N LYS A 105 19.69 10.25 25.64
CA LYS A 105 20.05 10.27 24.20
C LYS A 105 19.58 11.54 23.50
N ALA A 106 18.34 11.99 23.74
CA ALA A 106 17.80 13.21 23.17
C ALA A 106 18.58 14.46 23.61
N SER A 107 19.23 14.39 24.78
CA SER A 107 20.01 15.47 25.37
C SER A 107 21.49 15.45 24.97
N ALA A 108 21.97 14.34 24.39
CA ALA A 108 23.35 14.23 23.93
C ALA A 108 23.52 15.03 22.64
N PRO A 109 24.67 15.73 22.42
CA PRO A 109 25.00 16.17 21.08
C PRO A 109 24.89 14.97 20.16
N GLN A 110 24.27 15.14 18.99
CA GLN A 110 24.11 14.05 18.01
C GLN A 110 25.49 13.49 17.63
N GLN A 111 26.05 12.68 18.50
CA GLN A 111 27.14 11.79 18.13
C GLN A 111 26.47 10.71 17.29
N SER A 112 26.85 10.68 16.00
CA SER A 112 26.62 9.49 15.21
C SER A 112 27.09 8.29 16.03
N LEU A 113 26.13 7.54 16.58
CA LEU A 113 26.45 6.19 17.00
C LEU A 113 27.12 5.58 15.79
N ALA A 114 28.36 5.14 15.94
CA ALA A 114 29.08 4.42 14.92
C ALA A 114 28.38 3.05 14.74
N ALA A 115 27.16 3.08 14.16
CA ALA A 115 26.70 2.01 13.36
C ALA A 115 27.82 1.80 12.34
N SER A 116 28.32 0.61 12.22
CA SER A 116 29.33 0.22 11.23
C SER A 116 28.98 0.95 9.95
N LEU A 117 29.82 1.96 9.59
CA LEU A 117 29.51 2.92 8.54
C LEU A 117 29.36 2.16 7.23
N ILE A 118 28.14 1.75 6.91
CA ILE A 118 27.83 1.34 5.56
C ILE A 118 28.02 2.57 4.71
N SER A 119 28.95 2.49 3.77
CA SER A 119 29.09 3.50 2.74
C SER A 119 27.86 3.43 1.84
N TYR A 120 26.96 4.40 1.98
CA TYR A 120 25.79 4.53 1.14
C TYR A 120 26.21 5.08 -0.24
N ASN A 121 26.57 4.18 -1.15
CA ASN A 121 26.94 4.57 -2.52
C ASN A 121 25.75 4.39 -3.47
N ILE A 122 25.48 5.38 -4.30
CA ILE A 122 24.48 5.30 -5.36
C ILE A 122 25.15 4.70 -6.60
N ASN A 123 24.95 3.40 -6.85
CA ASN A 123 25.60 2.68 -7.95
C ASN A 123 24.79 1.47 -8.47
N ASN A 124 23.50 1.36 -8.10
CA ASN A 124 22.63 0.27 -8.54
C ASN A 124 21.53 0.74 -9.52
N GLY A 125 21.82 1.78 -10.29
CA GLY A 125 20.88 2.43 -11.21
C GLY A 125 20.11 1.50 -12.14
N PRO A 126 20.71 0.48 -12.76
CA PRO A 126 19.97 -0.45 -13.61
C PRO A 126 18.80 -1.14 -12.89
N SER A 127 19.02 -1.66 -11.69
CA SER A 127 17.96 -2.32 -10.90
C SER A 127 16.91 -1.33 -10.40
N VAL A 128 17.35 -0.15 -9.92
CA VAL A 128 16.46 0.92 -9.48
C VAL A 128 15.53 1.36 -10.61
N ASN A 129 16.09 1.68 -11.78
CA ASN A 129 15.30 2.16 -12.92
C ASN A 129 14.31 1.12 -13.45
N ALA A 130 14.69 -0.17 -13.49
CA ALA A 130 13.79 -1.25 -13.86
C ALA A 130 12.58 -1.32 -12.90
N MET A 131 12.83 -1.31 -11.60
CA MET A 131 11.77 -1.33 -10.60
C MET A 131 10.92 -0.05 -10.62
N MET A 132 11.53 1.13 -10.70
CA MET A 132 10.80 2.41 -10.77
C MET A 132 9.86 2.50 -11.98
N GLY A 133 10.26 1.91 -13.11
CA GLY A 133 9.42 1.81 -14.31
C GLY A 133 8.15 0.98 -14.13
N SER A 134 8.09 0.14 -13.08
CA SER A 134 6.95 -0.72 -12.77
C SER A 134 5.99 -0.13 -11.73
N VAL A 135 6.31 1.05 -11.15
CA VAL A 135 5.45 1.72 -10.17
C VAL A 135 4.21 2.28 -10.86
N GLN A 136 3.03 1.94 -10.35
CA GLN A 136 1.73 2.31 -10.91
C GLN A 136 0.85 3.01 -9.88
N GLU A 137 0.37 4.20 -10.22
CA GLU A 137 -0.55 4.99 -9.38
C GLU A 137 -1.80 4.20 -9.03
N LEU A 138 -2.36 3.47 -9.99
CA LEU A 138 -3.59 2.70 -9.81
C LEU A 138 -3.48 1.66 -8.68
N ASN A 139 -2.33 1.00 -8.54
CA ASN A 139 -2.13 0.02 -7.48
C ASN A 139 -2.10 0.71 -6.11
N ILE A 140 -1.42 1.85 -6.01
CA ILE A 140 -1.36 2.66 -4.78
C ILE A 140 -2.77 3.13 -4.43
N ARG A 141 -3.48 3.73 -5.39
CA ARG A 141 -4.85 4.21 -5.22
C ARG A 141 -5.82 3.12 -4.77
N ASN A 142 -5.75 1.94 -5.37
CA ASN A 142 -6.59 0.80 -5.00
C ASN A 142 -6.28 0.31 -3.58
N THR A 143 -5.02 0.32 -3.16
CA THR A 143 -4.63 -0.06 -1.80
C THR A 143 -5.13 0.97 -0.78
N ILE A 144 -4.93 2.28 -1.02
CA ILE A 144 -5.50 3.36 -0.20
C ILE A 144 -7.02 3.20 -0.08
N ASN A 145 -7.71 3.07 -1.21
CA ASN A 145 -9.16 2.92 -1.23
C ASN A 145 -9.61 1.69 -0.42
N SER A 146 -8.95 0.56 -0.58
CA SER A 146 -9.31 -0.66 0.17
C SER A 146 -9.10 -0.49 1.67
N LEU A 147 -7.97 0.07 2.10
CA LEU A 147 -7.67 0.28 3.52
C LEU A 147 -8.61 1.31 4.15
N SER A 148 -9.00 2.36 3.42
CA SER A 148 -9.82 3.44 3.96
C SER A 148 -11.34 3.18 3.90
N THR A 149 -11.80 2.17 3.14
CA THR A 149 -13.24 1.96 2.93
C THR A 149 -13.78 0.59 3.36
N ASN A 150 -12.92 -0.45 3.45
CA ASN A 150 -13.40 -1.80 3.79
C ASN A 150 -13.72 -1.97 5.28
N TRP A 151 -13.21 -1.10 6.13
CA TRP A 151 -13.42 -1.14 7.59
C TRP A 151 -13.84 0.23 8.11
N THR A 152 -14.70 0.24 9.12
CA THR A 152 -15.10 1.48 9.80
C THR A 152 -13.87 2.18 10.42
N THR A 153 -12.97 1.40 10.99
CA THR A 153 -11.70 1.87 11.57
C THR A 153 -10.67 0.74 11.52
N ARG A 154 -9.40 1.10 11.41
CA ARG A 154 -8.28 0.15 11.53
C ARG A 154 -7.60 0.22 12.90
N ARG A 155 -8.31 0.75 13.91
CA ARG A 155 -7.76 0.94 15.24
C ARG A 155 -7.16 -0.37 15.80
N TYR A 156 -6.02 -0.28 16.46
CA TYR A 156 -5.19 -1.41 16.88
C TYR A 156 -5.88 -2.42 17.81
N ASN A 157 -6.83 -1.98 18.64
CA ASN A 157 -7.46 -2.77 19.69
C ASN A 157 -8.90 -3.22 19.37
N VAL A 158 -9.31 -3.15 18.10
CA VAL A 158 -10.62 -3.64 17.63
C VAL A 158 -10.47 -4.69 16.54
N GLN A 159 -11.50 -5.51 16.35
CA GLN A 159 -11.48 -6.62 15.40
C GLN A 159 -11.23 -6.15 13.97
N SER A 160 -11.85 -5.04 13.55
CA SER A 160 -11.65 -4.49 12.19
C SER A 160 -10.19 -4.10 11.92
N GLY A 161 -9.42 -3.69 12.93
CA GLY A 161 -7.98 -3.49 12.82
C GLY A 161 -7.22 -4.80 12.56
N ALA A 162 -7.56 -5.87 13.28
CA ALA A 162 -6.99 -7.20 13.06
C ALA A 162 -7.39 -7.78 11.68
N ASP A 163 -8.61 -7.52 11.23
CA ASP A 163 -9.09 -7.94 9.90
C ASP A 163 -8.34 -7.20 8.78
N ALA A 164 -8.03 -5.91 8.97
CA ALA A 164 -7.21 -5.14 8.03
C ALA A 164 -5.78 -5.70 7.91
N ALA A 165 -5.16 -6.10 9.03
CA ALA A 165 -3.86 -6.76 9.03
C ALA A 165 -3.91 -8.12 8.30
N THR A 166 -4.97 -8.89 8.51
CA THR A 166 -5.18 -10.18 7.83
C THR A 166 -5.35 -9.99 6.31
N TRP A 167 -6.11 -8.99 5.91
CA TRP A 167 -6.25 -8.62 4.51
C TRP A 167 -4.91 -8.21 3.90
N LEU A 168 -4.15 -7.33 4.54
CA LEU A 168 -2.87 -6.87 4.03
C LEU A 168 -1.87 -8.03 3.88
N LYS A 169 -1.80 -8.93 4.87
CA LYS A 169 -1.00 -10.15 4.78
C LYS A 169 -1.38 -10.99 3.57
N SER A 170 -2.67 -11.16 3.30
CA SER A 170 -3.16 -11.88 2.11
C SER A 170 -2.74 -11.19 0.81
N GLN A 171 -2.85 -9.85 0.73
CA GLN A 171 -2.39 -9.08 -0.43
C GLN A 171 -0.89 -9.27 -0.66
N TRP A 172 -0.08 -9.13 0.38
CA TRP A 172 1.37 -9.29 0.27
C TRP A 172 1.78 -10.73 -0.05
N THR A 173 1.06 -11.72 0.45
CA THR A 173 1.26 -13.13 0.07
C THR A 173 0.96 -13.34 -1.43
N THR A 174 -0.09 -12.71 -1.94
CA THR A 174 -0.41 -12.74 -3.37
C THR A 174 0.67 -12.05 -4.20
N ILE A 175 1.17 -10.89 -3.76
CA ILE A 175 2.28 -10.19 -4.41
C ILE A 175 3.54 -11.05 -4.42
N ALA A 176 3.85 -11.76 -3.33
CA ALA A 176 5.01 -12.66 -3.24
C ALA A 176 5.01 -13.76 -4.30
N ASN A 177 3.84 -14.09 -4.86
CA ASN A 177 3.66 -14.94 -6.04
C ASN A 177 4.43 -16.28 -5.96
N GLY A 178 4.41 -16.92 -4.79
CA GLY A 178 5.04 -18.23 -4.58
C GLY A 178 6.59 -18.22 -4.58
N ARG A 179 7.23 -17.06 -4.55
CA ARG A 179 8.70 -16.97 -4.39
C ARG A 179 9.12 -17.54 -3.05
N THR A 180 10.03 -18.52 -3.08
CA THR A 180 10.50 -19.25 -1.86
C THR A 180 11.45 -18.44 -0.99
N ASP A 181 12.01 -17.33 -1.51
CA ASP A 181 12.85 -16.38 -0.79
C ASP A 181 12.04 -15.24 -0.16
N ILE A 182 10.71 -15.32 -0.22
CA ILE A 182 9.80 -14.33 0.38
C ILE A 182 8.91 -15.01 1.41
N SER A 183 8.85 -14.45 2.61
CA SER A 183 7.83 -14.77 3.60
C SER A 183 6.97 -13.56 3.92
N VAL A 184 5.71 -13.80 4.35
CA VAL A 184 4.81 -12.77 4.86
C VAL A 184 4.22 -13.25 6.16
N ASP A 185 4.59 -12.60 7.25
CA ASP A 185 4.31 -13.06 8.60
C ASP A 185 3.66 -11.96 9.44
N PHE A 186 3.01 -12.35 10.53
CA PHE A 186 2.59 -11.44 11.56
C PHE A 186 3.68 -11.31 12.63
N PHE A 187 3.88 -10.09 13.10
CA PHE A 187 4.46 -9.84 14.41
C PHE A 187 3.31 -9.58 15.38
N THR A 188 3.10 -10.51 16.31
CA THR A 188 1.98 -10.49 17.25
C THR A 188 2.30 -9.62 18.46
N HIS A 189 1.31 -8.90 18.93
CA HIS A 189 1.36 -8.02 20.09
C HIS A 189 0.41 -8.51 21.19
N SER A 190 0.32 -7.80 22.31
CA SER A 190 -0.62 -8.10 23.38
C SER A 190 -2.05 -7.59 23.10
N TRP A 191 -2.25 -6.90 21.98
CA TRP A 191 -3.54 -6.40 21.49
C TRP A 191 -3.96 -7.10 20.19
N LEU A 192 -5.15 -6.74 19.65
CA LEU A 192 -5.78 -7.49 18.57
C LEU A 192 -5.07 -7.36 17.21
N GLN A 193 -4.68 -6.15 16.81
CA GLN A 193 -4.04 -5.92 15.51
C GLN A 193 -2.56 -6.36 15.57
N PRO A 194 -2.12 -7.33 14.77
CA PRO A 194 -0.69 -7.61 14.59
C PRO A 194 -0.07 -6.64 13.58
N SER A 195 1.23 -6.41 13.67
CA SER A 195 1.99 -5.83 12.56
C SER A 195 2.21 -6.85 11.46
N VAL A 196 2.29 -6.42 10.21
CA VAL A 196 2.51 -7.30 9.05
C VAL A 196 3.93 -7.09 8.51
N ILE A 197 4.67 -8.17 8.30
CA ILE A 197 6.06 -8.11 7.81
C ILE A 197 6.21 -9.00 6.59
N ALA A 198 6.54 -8.40 5.43
CA ALA A 198 7.01 -9.14 4.26
C ALA A 198 8.54 -9.08 4.20
N THR A 199 9.18 -10.23 4.07
CA THR A 199 10.64 -10.36 4.03
C THR A 199 11.08 -10.90 2.68
N ILE A 200 12.00 -10.19 2.00
CA ILE A 200 12.76 -10.73 0.87
C ILE A 200 14.16 -11.09 1.39
N GLN A 201 14.49 -12.37 1.40
CA GLN A 201 15.77 -12.83 1.92
C GLN A 201 16.95 -12.35 1.08
N GLY A 202 17.97 -11.79 1.74
CA GLY A 202 19.21 -11.37 1.12
C GLY A 202 20.04 -12.53 0.58
N THR A 203 20.74 -12.29 -0.53
CA THR A 203 21.50 -13.33 -1.23
C THR A 203 22.96 -13.44 -0.78
N THR A 204 23.63 -12.34 -0.49
CA THR A 204 25.06 -12.29 -0.18
C THR A 204 25.37 -11.69 1.19
N LEU A 205 24.48 -10.87 1.71
CA LEU A 205 24.57 -10.22 3.02
C LEU A 205 23.25 -10.41 3.80
N PRO A 206 22.78 -11.65 4.00
CA PRO A 206 21.45 -11.92 4.54
C PRO A 206 21.25 -11.43 5.99
N ASP A 207 22.32 -11.24 6.74
CA ASP A 207 22.29 -10.76 8.13
C ASP A 207 22.21 -9.23 8.24
N GLU A 208 22.40 -8.51 7.13
CA GLU A 208 22.17 -7.06 7.05
C GLU A 208 20.74 -6.79 6.59
N VAL A 209 20.00 -6.01 7.37
CA VAL A 209 18.56 -5.80 7.16
C VAL A 209 18.26 -4.35 6.75
N VAL A 210 17.49 -4.19 5.70
CA VAL A 210 16.90 -2.92 5.26
C VAL A 210 15.41 -2.96 5.55
N VAL A 211 14.87 -1.91 6.17
CA VAL A 211 13.45 -1.81 6.53
C VAL A 211 12.80 -0.67 5.74
N ILE A 212 11.60 -0.92 5.23
CA ILE A 212 10.70 0.10 4.69
C ILE A 212 9.37 -0.06 5.44
N GLY A 213 8.95 0.96 6.17
CA GLY A 213 7.80 0.90 7.08
C GLY A 213 6.76 1.96 6.82
N GLY A 214 5.56 1.71 7.31
CA GLY A 214 4.41 2.60 7.45
C GLY A 214 3.50 2.00 8.51
N HIS A 215 2.49 2.73 9.01
CA HIS A 215 1.59 2.16 10.02
C HIS A 215 0.23 1.77 9.46
N LEU A 216 -0.38 0.75 10.05
CA LEU A 216 -1.61 0.16 9.56
C LEU A 216 -2.85 0.66 10.29
N ASP A 217 -2.71 1.03 11.54
CA ASP A 217 -3.84 1.52 12.33
C ASP A 217 -4.31 2.90 11.84
N SER A 218 -5.51 3.26 12.23
CA SER A 218 -6.09 4.59 12.03
C SER A 218 -7.01 4.91 13.18
N ILE A 219 -7.13 6.17 13.53
CA ILE A 219 -7.99 6.63 14.61
C ILE A 219 -8.97 7.71 14.17
N ASN A 220 -10.01 7.89 14.99
CA ASN A 220 -10.86 9.05 14.97
C ASN A 220 -10.84 9.66 16.37
N GLN A 221 -10.29 10.86 16.50
CA GLN A 221 -10.15 11.55 17.78
C GLN A 221 -11.49 11.81 18.48
N SER A 222 -12.58 11.93 17.73
CA SER A 222 -13.91 12.18 18.28
C SER A 222 -14.61 10.90 18.75
N SER A 223 -14.12 9.71 18.36
CA SER A 223 -14.75 8.43 18.67
C SER A 223 -13.80 7.24 18.49
N SER A 224 -13.54 6.52 19.57
CA SER A 224 -12.71 5.29 19.51
C SER A 224 -13.32 4.14 18.72
N THR A 225 -14.60 4.22 18.36
CA THR A 225 -15.34 3.21 17.57
C THR A 225 -15.97 3.79 16.32
N GLY A 226 -15.83 5.10 16.08
CA GLY A 226 -16.35 5.80 14.93
C GLY A 226 -15.53 5.55 13.65
N ALA A 227 -16.05 6.04 12.53
CA ALA A 227 -15.35 5.94 11.27
C ALA A 227 -14.00 6.67 11.32
N ALA A 228 -12.95 5.96 10.96
CA ALA A 228 -11.58 6.44 10.84
C ALA A 228 -11.00 5.92 9.52
N PRO A 229 -11.30 6.58 8.38
CA PRO A 229 -10.85 6.14 7.07
C PRO A 229 -9.33 6.06 6.98
N GLY A 230 -8.61 7.06 7.53
CA GLY A 230 -7.15 7.11 7.52
C GLY A 230 -6.61 6.85 6.12
N ALA A 231 -7.10 7.61 5.12
CA ALA A 231 -6.71 7.40 3.73
C ALA A 231 -5.31 7.92 3.45
N ASP A 232 -4.96 9.03 4.09
CA ASP A 232 -3.62 9.57 4.07
C ASP A 232 -2.79 9.04 5.24
N ASP A 233 -3.37 9.07 6.41
CA ASP A 233 -2.77 8.64 7.69
C ASP A 233 -3.31 7.26 8.13
N ASP A 234 -2.61 6.12 7.87
CA ASP A 234 -1.47 5.99 6.97
C ASP A 234 -1.72 4.90 5.92
N ALA A 235 -2.94 4.86 5.34
CA ALA A 235 -3.16 3.97 4.20
C ALA A 235 -2.28 4.36 3.01
N SER A 236 -1.88 5.65 2.90
CA SER A 236 -1.06 6.14 1.79
C SER A 236 0.38 5.67 1.87
N GLY A 237 0.99 5.67 3.05
CA GLY A 237 2.34 5.12 3.27
C GLY A 237 2.36 3.60 3.10
N VAL A 238 1.39 2.88 3.71
CA VAL A 238 1.25 1.42 3.50
C VAL A 238 1.06 1.09 2.02
N ALA A 239 0.30 1.89 1.26
CA ALA A 239 0.13 1.67 -0.17
C ALA A 239 1.41 1.96 -0.96
N SER A 240 2.17 2.98 -0.59
CA SER A 240 3.44 3.34 -1.22
C SER A 240 4.49 2.25 -1.03
N LEU A 241 4.65 1.72 0.19
CA LEU A 241 5.57 0.59 0.44
C LEU A 241 5.08 -0.72 -0.18
N THR A 242 3.77 -0.97 -0.24
CA THR A 242 3.19 -2.12 -0.93
C THR A 242 3.51 -2.10 -2.43
N GLU A 243 3.43 -0.94 -3.06
CA GLU A 243 3.78 -0.78 -4.48
C GLU A 243 5.28 -0.96 -4.73
N ALA A 244 6.14 -0.48 -3.80
CA ALA A 244 7.58 -0.76 -3.87
C ALA A 244 7.88 -2.25 -3.75
N PHE A 245 7.21 -2.96 -2.84
CA PHE A 245 7.30 -4.42 -2.71
C PHE A 245 6.83 -5.13 -4.00
N ARG A 246 5.65 -4.76 -4.52
CA ARG A 246 5.12 -5.31 -5.77
C ARG A 246 6.09 -5.09 -6.93
N SER A 247 6.65 -3.89 -7.04
CA SER A 247 7.60 -3.54 -8.08
C SER A 247 8.89 -4.39 -7.99
N ALA A 248 9.41 -4.59 -6.78
CA ALA A 248 10.57 -5.46 -6.55
C ALA A 248 10.29 -6.90 -6.98
N VAL A 249 9.13 -7.44 -6.60
CA VAL A 249 8.73 -8.82 -6.97
C VAL A 249 8.52 -8.95 -8.47
N ALA A 250 7.82 -8.01 -9.10
CA ALA A 250 7.53 -8.01 -10.53
C ALA A 250 8.79 -7.97 -11.41
N ASN A 251 9.86 -7.34 -10.92
CA ASN A 251 11.15 -7.29 -11.60
C ASN A 251 12.10 -8.43 -11.19
N GLY A 252 11.61 -9.43 -10.45
CA GLY A 252 12.43 -10.53 -9.99
C GLY A 252 13.61 -10.09 -9.12
N TYR A 253 13.48 -8.98 -8.40
CA TYR A 253 14.56 -8.40 -7.61
C TYR A 253 15.06 -9.38 -6.55
N LYS A 254 16.37 -9.59 -6.53
CA LYS A 254 17.11 -10.40 -5.57
C LYS A 254 18.07 -9.47 -4.81
N PRO A 255 17.71 -9.00 -3.63
CA PRO A 255 18.55 -8.10 -2.86
C PRO A 255 19.80 -8.80 -2.37
N ALA A 256 20.90 -8.08 -2.21
CA ALA A 256 22.09 -8.58 -1.52
C ALA A 256 21.84 -8.65 -0.01
N ARG A 257 21.18 -7.65 0.58
CA ARG A 257 20.76 -7.58 1.98
C ARG A 257 19.31 -8.02 2.13
N THR A 258 18.95 -8.57 3.27
CA THR A 258 17.55 -8.88 3.57
C THR A 258 16.71 -7.58 3.63
N VAL A 259 15.57 -7.58 2.96
CA VAL A 259 14.62 -6.46 2.97
C VAL A 259 13.37 -6.84 3.71
N LYS A 260 12.88 -5.94 4.56
CA LYS A 260 11.62 -6.11 5.26
C LYS A 260 10.71 -4.92 5.01
N PHE A 261 9.53 -5.20 4.46
CA PHE A 261 8.43 -4.26 4.37
C PHE A 261 7.56 -4.48 5.60
N MET A 262 7.27 -3.41 6.33
CA MET A 262 6.55 -3.51 7.60
C MET A 262 5.36 -2.56 7.63
N ALA A 263 4.18 -3.09 7.98
CA ALA A 263 3.01 -2.29 8.33
C ALA A 263 2.80 -2.41 9.84
N TYR A 264 3.14 -1.36 10.57
CA TYR A 264 3.13 -1.36 12.03
C TYR A 264 1.72 -1.22 12.57
N ALA A 265 1.44 -1.85 13.70
CA ALA A 265 0.23 -1.67 14.47
C ALA A 265 0.44 -0.63 15.58
N ALA A 266 -0.63 0.05 15.99
CA ALA A 266 -0.64 0.91 17.18
C ALA A 266 0.41 2.04 17.17
N GLU A 267 0.61 2.67 16.02
CA GLU A 267 1.40 3.89 15.89
C GLU A 267 0.73 5.04 16.62
N GLU A 268 -0.55 5.25 16.35
CA GLU A 268 -1.43 6.34 16.74
C GLU A 268 -1.58 6.53 18.27
N VAL A 269 -1.13 5.56 19.02
CA VAL A 269 -1.20 5.54 20.49
C VAL A 269 0.18 5.51 21.14
N GLY A 270 1.23 5.91 20.42
CA GLY A 270 2.58 6.08 20.94
C GLY A 270 3.62 5.14 20.38
N LEU A 271 3.53 4.80 19.09
CA LEU A 271 4.51 4.01 18.34
C LEU A 271 4.72 2.59 18.89
N TYR A 272 3.67 2.00 19.50
CA TYR A 272 3.81 0.74 20.23
C TYR A 272 4.32 -0.42 19.36
N GLY A 273 3.78 -0.57 18.14
CA GLY A 273 4.12 -1.68 17.28
C GLY A 273 5.55 -1.60 16.77
N SER A 274 5.98 -0.45 16.28
CA SER A 274 7.35 -0.25 15.82
C SER A 274 8.35 -0.30 16.97
N SER A 275 8.00 0.23 18.15
CA SER A 275 8.84 0.14 19.34
C SER A 275 9.07 -1.32 19.76
N ALA A 276 8.01 -2.14 19.80
CA ALA A 276 8.12 -3.56 20.13
C ALA A 276 9.02 -4.31 19.12
N ILE A 277 8.86 -4.03 17.82
CA ILE A 277 9.69 -4.65 16.77
C ILE A 277 11.14 -4.18 16.88
N ALA A 278 11.39 -2.87 16.97
CA ALA A 278 12.74 -2.30 17.03
C ALA A 278 13.50 -2.80 18.28
N ASN A 279 12.83 -2.88 19.43
CA ASN A 279 13.41 -3.42 20.66
C ASN A 279 13.68 -4.93 20.55
N SER A 280 12.78 -5.70 19.95
CA SER A 280 13.00 -7.12 19.67
C SER A 280 14.24 -7.33 18.79
N TYR A 281 14.43 -6.49 17.78
CA TYR A 281 15.59 -6.53 16.88
C TYR A 281 16.88 -6.16 17.62
N LYS A 282 16.82 -5.11 18.45
CA LYS A 282 17.95 -4.70 19.30
C LYS A 282 18.35 -5.82 20.27
N ASN A 283 17.38 -6.42 20.95
CA ASN A 283 17.62 -7.50 21.90
C ASN A 283 18.18 -8.77 21.23
N SER A 284 17.84 -8.99 19.96
CA SER A 284 18.34 -10.08 19.13
C SER A 284 19.61 -9.71 18.34
N ALA A 285 20.18 -8.52 18.56
CA ALA A 285 21.36 -7.99 17.87
C ALA A 285 21.25 -8.04 16.33
N VAL A 286 20.04 -7.83 15.79
CA VAL A 286 19.81 -7.77 14.33
C VAL A 286 20.53 -6.53 13.76
N ASN A 287 21.29 -6.72 12.69
CA ASN A 287 22.03 -5.64 12.03
C ASN A 287 21.14 -4.88 11.03
N VAL A 288 20.33 -3.91 11.51
CA VAL A 288 19.53 -3.05 10.63
C VAL A 288 20.39 -1.90 10.13
N VAL A 289 20.58 -1.85 8.82
CA VAL A 289 21.49 -0.93 8.13
C VAL A 289 20.82 0.33 7.58
N GLY A 290 19.49 0.38 7.54
CA GLY A 290 18.73 1.54 7.13
C GLY A 290 17.23 1.28 7.23
N VAL A 291 16.51 2.29 7.73
CA VAL A 291 15.05 2.30 7.85
C VAL A 291 14.51 3.50 7.11
N LEU A 292 13.60 3.28 6.17
CA LEU A 292 12.79 4.30 5.52
C LEU A 292 11.37 4.22 6.06
N GLN A 293 10.90 5.28 6.71
CA GLN A 293 9.51 5.41 7.13
C GLN A 293 8.73 6.16 6.05
N LEU A 294 7.57 5.64 5.71
CA LEU A 294 6.58 6.28 4.83
C LEU A 294 5.29 6.43 5.63
N ASP A 295 4.93 7.67 5.87
CA ASP A 295 3.77 8.03 6.67
C ASP A 295 3.24 9.35 6.13
N MET A 296 1.98 9.36 5.73
CA MET A 296 1.33 10.45 5.01
C MET A 296 2.07 10.81 3.71
N THR A 297 1.62 10.26 2.60
CA THR A 297 2.34 10.36 1.31
C THR A 297 1.50 10.94 0.18
N ASN A 298 0.19 11.21 0.39
CA ASN A 298 -0.71 11.51 -0.72
C ASN A 298 -1.29 12.92 -0.73
N TYR A 299 -1.31 13.66 0.38
CA TYR A 299 -1.81 15.02 0.38
C TYR A 299 -0.77 16.01 -0.18
N LYS A 300 -1.17 16.93 -1.03
CA LYS A 300 -0.31 17.96 -1.63
C LYS A 300 -0.51 19.31 -0.96
N GLY A 301 -0.03 19.46 0.27
CA GLY A 301 -0.19 20.68 1.06
C GLY A 301 0.94 21.70 0.91
N SER A 302 2.07 21.32 0.30
CA SER A 302 3.27 22.15 0.18
C SER A 302 3.66 22.41 -1.27
N SER A 303 4.43 23.50 -1.51
CA SER A 303 5.11 23.74 -2.79
C SER A 303 6.31 22.80 -2.98
N TYR A 304 6.87 22.28 -1.91
CA TYR A 304 7.90 21.22 -1.97
C TYR A 304 7.26 19.87 -2.23
N ASP A 305 8.02 18.98 -2.85
CA ASP A 305 7.58 17.61 -3.10
C ASP A 305 7.81 16.69 -1.90
N PHE A 306 8.83 16.97 -1.09
CA PHE A 306 9.14 16.24 0.13
C PHE A 306 9.54 17.19 1.27
N GLY A 307 9.03 16.93 2.46
CA GLY A 307 9.59 17.41 3.73
C GLY A 307 10.53 16.35 4.30
N MET A 308 11.80 16.64 4.48
CA MET A 308 12.75 15.70 5.09
C MET A 308 12.80 15.93 6.59
N VAL A 309 12.29 15.00 7.37
CA VAL A 309 12.32 15.05 8.84
C VAL A 309 13.77 14.96 9.32
N THR A 310 14.16 15.88 10.20
CA THR A 310 15.55 16.00 10.67
C THR A 310 15.76 15.58 12.12
N ASP A 311 14.71 15.52 12.91
CA ASP A 311 14.74 15.02 14.29
C ASP A 311 14.35 13.54 14.37
N ASN A 312 14.88 12.83 15.36
CA ASN A 312 14.75 11.38 15.49
C ASN A 312 15.16 10.58 14.24
N THR A 313 16.03 11.15 13.39
CA THR A 313 16.55 10.54 12.16
C THR A 313 18.08 10.45 12.17
N ASN A 314 18.64 9.74 11.19
CA ASN A 314 20.07 9.65 10.99
C ASN A 314 20.53 10.59 9.86
N ALA A 315 21.43 11.53 10.15
CA ALA A 315 21.87 12.55 9.21
C ALA A 315 22.52 11.97 7.92
N ALA A 316 23.29 10.87 8.03
CA ALA A 316 23.91 10.24 6.86
C ALA A 316 22.84 9.58 5.98
N LEU A 317 21.83 8.95 6.59
CA LEU A 317 20.72 8.33 5.86
C LEU A 317 19.79 9.39 5.24
N ASN A 318 19.57 10.54 5.92
CA ASN A 318 18.87 11.68 5.33
C ASN A 318 19.63 12.23 4.11
N SER A 319 20.96 12.35 4.20
CA SER A 319 21.80 12.79 3.08
C SER A 319 21.74 11.80 1.91
N LEU A 320 21.72 10.49 2.18
CA LEU A 320 21.47 9.49 1.13
C LEU A 320 20.09 9.71 0.50
N THR A 321 19.04 9.82 1.31
CA THR A 321 17.65 9.92 0.81
C THR A 321 17.47 11.17 -0.07
N THR A 322 18.03 12.31 0.31
CA THR A 322 18.01 13.50 -0.55
C THR A 322 18.85 13.32 -1.83
N SER A 323 19.95 12.57 -1.76
CA SER A 323 20.72 12.20 -2.95
C SER A 323 19.97 11.26 -3.87
N LEU A 324 19.14 10.35 -3.32
CA LEU A 324 18.25 9.49 -4.12
C LEU A 324 17.18 10.32 -4.82
N ILE A 325 16.59 11.33 -4.15
CA ILE A 325 15.64 12.25 -4.77
C ILE A 325 16.29 12.96 -5.96
N THR A 326 17.45 13.57 -5.76
CA THR A 326 18.12 14.30 -6.84
C THR A 326 18.58 13.42 -8.00
N THR A 327 18.96 12.17 -7.72
CA THR A 327 19.48 11.22 -8.73
C THR A 327 18.36 10.56 -9.53
N TYR A 328 17.32 10.08 -8.85
CA TYR A 328 16.30 9.22 -9.46
C TYR A 328 14.96 9.91 -9.71
N LEU A 329 14.74 11.06 -9.09
CA LEU A 329 13.50 11.85 -9.22
C LEU A 329 13.84 13.30 -9.63
N PRO A 330 14.58 13.49 -10.73
CA PRO A 330 15.05 14.82 -11.14
C PRO A 330 13.86 15.77 -11.35
N GLY A 331 14.01 16.99 -10.85
CA GLY A 331 12.97 18.03 -10.91
C GLY A 331 12.05 18.07 -9.70
N LEU A 332 12.06 17.06 -8.83
CA LEU A 332 11.35 17.13 -7.56
C LEU A 332 12.19 17.88 -6.49
N THR A 333 11.47 18.59 -5.65
CA THR A 333 12.04 19.50 -4.65
C THR A 333 11.84 18.95 -3.24
N TYR A 334 12.75 19.29 -2.32
CA TYR A 334 12.60 18.95 -0.91
C TYR A 334 13.02 20.12 0.00
N THR A 335 12.56 20.08 1.23
CA THR A 335 12.98 20.98 2.31
C THR A 335 13.18 20.19 3.59
N ASN A 336 14.03 20.68 4.49
CA ASN A 336 14.15 20.09 5.83
C ASN A 336 13.00 20.57 6.71
N ILE A 337 12.45 19.66 7.49
CA ILE A 337 11.39 19.92 8.46
C ILE A 337 11.76 19.30 9.81
N THR A 338 11.14 19.77 10.86
CA THR A 338 11.33 19.27 12.23
C THR A 338 9.98 19.10 12.87
N CYS A 339 9.69 17.91 13.37
CA CYS A 339 8.46 17.63 14.11
C CYS A 339 8.51 18.20 15.53
N GLY A 340 9.68 18.16 16.16
CA GLY A 340 9.87 18.52 17.57
C GLY A 340 9.48 17.41 18.57
N TYR A 341 9.09 16.22 18.07
CA TYR A 341 8.70 15.04 18.84
C TYR A 341 8.91 13.78 18.00
N GLY A 342 8.63 12.59 18.55
CA GLY A 342 8.61 11.34 17.78
C GLY A 342 7.30 11.23 17.00
N CYS A 343 7.28 11.80 15.81
CA CYS A 343 6.05 12.01 15.02
C CYS A 343 5.68 10.84 14.11
N SER A 344 6.47 9.79 14.07
CA SER A 344 6.16 8.54 13.40
C SER A 344 7.17 7.46 13.79
N ASP A 345 7.00 6.25 13.26
CA ASP A 345 7.74 5.03 13.62
C ASP A 345 9.26 5.08 13.40
N HIS A 346 9.77 6.01 12.55
CA HIS A 346 11.21 6.25 12.45
C HIS A 346 11.86 6.56 13.80
N ALA A 347 11.10 7.21 14.71
CA ALA A 347 11.59 7.56 16.03
C ALA A 347 11.83 6.32 16.91
N SER A 348 11.00 5.27 16.79
CA SER A 348 11.20 3.99 17.47
C SER A 348 12.52 3.33 17.06
N TRP A 349 12.78 3.28 15.75
CA TRP A 349 14.02 2.71 15.22
C TRP A 349 15.25 3.54 15.62
N ASN A 350 15.16 4.85 15.52
CA ASN A 350 16.22 5.74 15.98
C ASN A 350 16.48 5.59 17.48
N SER A 351 15.43 5.50 18.31
CA SER A 351 15.54 5.27 19.75
C SER A 351 16.22 3.94 20.06
N ALA A 352 15.91 2.89 19.31
CA ALA A 352 16.57 1.58 19.43
C ALA A 352 18.06 1.60 19.00
N GLY A 353 18.52 2.65 18.29
CA GLY A 353 19.89 2.85 17.85
C GLY A 353 20.13 2.58 16.37
N TYR A 354 19.06 2.34 15.60
CA TYR A 354 19.15 2.08 14.17
C TYR A 354 19.06 3.36 13.33
N PRO A 355 19.74 3.42 12.17
CA PRO A 355 19.63 4.58 11.28
C PRO A 355 18.25 4.59 10.61
N ALA A 356 17.52 5.70 10.80
CA ALA A 356 16.20 5.92 10.22
C ALA A 356 16.13 7.25 9.47
N THR A 357 15.27 7.32 8.45
CA THR A 357 14.94 8.51 7.67
C THR A 357 13.45 8.53 7.36
N MET A 358 12.86 9.72 7.23
CA MET A 358 11.45 9.90 6.93
C MET A 358 11.27 11.09 5.96
N PRO A 359 10.95 10.83 4.69
CA PRO A 359 10.35 11.81 3.80
C PRO A 359 8.87 11.97 4.12
N PHE A 360 8.38 13.18 4.16
CA PHE A 360 7.00 13.56 4.48
C PHE A 360 6.36 14.32 3.33
N GLU A 361 5.03 14.32 3.23
CA GLU A 361 4.31 14.87 2.06
C GLU A 361 4.29 16.40 1.97
N ALA A 362 4.50 17.09 3.10
CA ALA A 362 4.36 18.53 3.20
C ALA A 362 5.33 19.11 4.24
N THR A 363 5.11 20.36 4.67
CA THR A 363 5.68 20.91 5.90
C THR A 363 4.71 20.63 7.06
N MET A 364 5.19 20.65 8.31
CA MET A 364 4.39 20.40 9.51
C MET A 364 3.23 21.39 9.73
N SER A 365 3.13 22.43 8.95
CA SER A 365 2.05 23.43 9.04
C SER A 365 1.09 23.38 7.84
N THR A 366 1.35 22.52 6.87
CA THR A 366 0.61 22.45 5.60
C THR A 366 0.27 21.01 5.21
N ASP A 367 0.43 20.07 6.12
CA ASP A 367 0.01 18.67 6.01
C ASP A 367 -1.52 18.52 5.94
N ASN A 368 -2.00 17.31 5.77
CA ASN A 368 -3.43 17.06 5.64
C ASN A 368 -4.20 17.44 6.92
N PRO A 369 -5.04 18.48 6.90
CA PRO A 369 -5.77 18.91 8.09
C PRO A 369 -6.96 18.00 8.46
N GLN A 370 -7.20 16.93 7.70
CA GLN A 370 -8.30 15.97 7.94
C GLN A 370 -7.85 14.71 8.66
N ILE A 371 -6.56 14.54 8.97
CA ILE A 371 -6.07 13.39 9.72
C ILE A 371 -6.86 13.20 11.03
N HIS A 372 -6.98 11.96 11.49
CA HIS A 372 -7.71 11.57 12.70
C HIS A 372 -9.20 11.99 12.72
N THR A 373 -9.78 12.25 11.55
CA THR A 373 -11.20 12.56 11.39
C THR A 373 -11.86 11.67 10.34
N THR A 374 -13.18 11.75 10.24
CA THR A 374 -13.93 11.11 9.13
C THR A 374 -13.64 11.75 7.77
N GLY A 375 -12.95 12.87 7.72
CA GLY A 375 -12.61 13.63 6.52
C GLY A 375 -11.33 13.16 5.85
N ASP A 376 -10.49 12.35 6.50
CA ASP A 376 -9.30 11.78 5.90
C ASP A 376 -9.66 10.68 4.90
N THR A 377 -10.03 11.11 3.70
CA THR A 377 -10.53 10.26 2.63
C THR A 377 -9.76 10.48 1.33
N LEU A 378 -9.69 9.46 0.50
CA LEU A 378 -9.09 9.59 -0.82
C LEU A 378 -9.78 10.68 -1.67
N THR A 379 -11.08 10.88 -1.49
CA THR A 379 -11.84 11.95 -2.17
C THR A 379 -11.36 13.33 -1.76
N TYR A 380 -11.03 13.56 -0.48
CA TYR A 380 -10.46 14.83 -0.01
C TYR A 380 -9.13 15.15 -0.69
N MET A 381 -8.33 14.12 -0.97
CA MET A 381 -7.07 14.20 -1.72
C MET A 381 -7.26 14.19 -3.26
N GLY A 382 -8.46 14.47 -3.76
CA GLY A 382 -8.75 14.57 -5.19
C GLY A 382 -9.05 13.24 -5.89
N GLY A 383 -9.25 12.14 -5.15
CA GLY A 383 -9.61 10.82 -5.70
C GLY A 383 -8.47 10.10 -6.42
N THR A 384 -7.23 10.53 -6.23
CA THR A 384 -6.02 10.00 -6.90
C THR A 384 -4.90 9.74 -5.88
N ALA A 385 -3.99 8.85 -6.22
CA ALA A 385 -2.75 8.60 -5.47
C ALA A 385 -1.51 9.19 -6.16
N ALA A 386 -1.69 10.20 -7.00
CA ALA A 386 -0.61 10.75 -7.82
C ALA A 386 0.57 11.28 -6.98
N ASN A 387 0.29 11.84 -5.79
CA ASN A 387 1.33 12.34 -4.90
C ASN A 387 2.13 11.20 -4.26
N SER A 388 1.50 10.07 -3.91
CA SER A 388 2.16 8.88 -3.36
C SER A 388 3.11 8.19 -4.34
N VAL A 389 2.94 8.38 -5.66
CA VAL A 389 3.81 7.76 -6.68
C VAL A 389 5.28 8.11 -6.47
N LYS A 390 5.60 9.36 -6.10
CA LYS A 390 6.98 9.79 -5.86
C LYS A 390 7.58 9.12 -4.62
N PHE A 391 6.76 8.85 -3.59
CA PHE A 391 7.17 8.12 -2.39
C PHE A 391 7.43 6.64 -2.67
N ALA A 392 6.54 5.98 -3.41
CA ALA A 392 6.77 4.62 -3.87
C ALA A 392 8.04 4.49 -4.72
N LYS A 393 8.31 5.46 -5.62
CA LYS A 393 9.54 5.52 -6.41
C LYS A 393 10.77 5.78 -5.53
N LEU A 394 10.68 6.65 -4.53
CA LEU A 394 11.76 6.89 -3.57
C LEU A 394 12.04 5.63 -2.74
N ALA A 395 10.99 4.92 -2.29
CA ALA A 395 11.14 3.63 -1.61
C ALA A 395 11.85 2.59 -2.48
N VAL A 396 11.54 2.53 -3.78
CA VAL A 396 12.24 1.69 -4.76
C VAL A 396 13.71 2.09 -4.89
N ALA A 397 14.00 3.38 -4.96
CA ALA A 397 15.39 3.88 -5.04
C ALA A 397 16.17 3.54 -3.76
N PHE A 398 15.56 3.75 -2.60
CA PHE A 398 16.12 3.38 -1.29
C PHE A 398 16.38 1.87 -1.21
N LEU A 399 15.38 1.07 -1.54
CA LEU A 399 15.48 -0.39 -1.62
C LEU A 399 16.67 -0.83 -2.48
N GLY A 400 16.73 -0.34 -3.72
CA GLY A 400 17.77 -0.74 -4.68
C GLY A 400 19.16 -0.31 -4.26
N GLU A 401 19.32 0.87 -3.66
CA GLU A 401 20.64 1.41 -3.30
C GLU A 401 21.11 1.02 -1.90
N VAL A 402 20.24 0.74 -0.96
CA VAL A 402 20.63 0.30 0.37
C VAL A 402 20.73 -1.23 0.45
N ALA A 403 19.76 -1.95 -0.09
CA ALA A 403 19.81 -3.41 -0.08
C ALA A 403 20.69 -4.00 -1.18
N LYS A 404 21.04 -3.22 -2.21
CA LYS A 404 21.83 -3.67 -3.37
C LYS A 404 21.19 -4.90 -4.05
N GLY A 405 21.95 -5.66 -4.81
CA GLY A 405 21.42 -6.81 -5.54
C GLY A 405 20.98 -6.44 -6.95
N ALA A 406 20.34 -7.37 -7.61
CA ALA A 406 19.96 -7.22 -9.02
C ALA A 406 18.51 -7.60 -9.24
N THR A 407 17.87 -6.94 -10.18
CA THR A 407 16.71 -7.46 -10.87
C THR A 407 17.17 -8.60 -11.77
N THR A 408 16.43 -9.71 -11.77
CA THR A 408 16.63 -10.71 -12.84
C THR A 408 16.09 -10.06 -14.10
N GLY A 409 16.95 -9.39 -14.81
CA GLY A 409 16.62 -8.39 -15.79
C GLY A 409 15.39 -8.74 -16.63
N ASN A 410 14.51 -7.78 -16.81
CA ASN A 410 13.83 -7.59 -18.07
C ASN A 410 14.91 -7.18 -19.10
N THR A 411 15.89 -8.03 -19.34
CA THR A 411 16.49 -8.08 -20.65
C THR A 411 15.34 -8.43 -21.57
N PRO A 412 15.11 -7.67 -22.65
CA PRO A 412 14.28 -8.19 -23.72
C PRO A 412 14.84 -9.61 -23.96
N PRO A 413 14.00 -10.66 -23.93
CA PRO A 413 14.49 -12.03 -23.94
C PRO A 413 15.45 -12.16 -25.11
N PRO A 414 16.65 -12.76 -24.89
CA PRO A 414 17.45 -13.19 -26.02
C PRO A 414 16.54 -14.13 -26.81
N THR A 415 16.45 -13.90 -28.10
CA THR A 415 15.75 -14.75 -29.03
C THR A 415 16.23 -16.20 -28.82
N GLY A 416 15.38 -17.03 -28.20
CA GLY A 416 15.57 -18.47 -28.10
C GLY A 416 15.72 -19.01 -26.66
N GLY A 417 14.70 -19.71 -26.15
CA GLY A 417 14.79 -20.56 -24.97
C GLY A 417 13.50 -20.61 -24.14
N ASP A 418 12.79 -21.72 -24.20
CA ASP A 418 11.54 -22.03 -23.50
C ASP A 418 11.63 -21.86 -21.98
N GLY A 419 10.73 -21.03 -21.43
CA GLY A 419 10.47 -20.91 -20.00
C GLY A 419 9.10 -20.29 -19.77
N GLY A 420 8.09 -21.09 -19.39
CA GLY A 420 6.70 -20.67 -19.20
C GLY A 420 6.52 -19.61 -18.10
N GLY A 421 6.24 -18.37 -18.48
CA GLY A 421 5.85 -17.30 -17.56
C GLY A 421 4.36 -17.38 -17.21
N THR A 422 4.03 -17.28 -15.92
CA THR A 422 2.67 -17.33 -15.38
C THR A 422 1.98 -15.96 -15.28
N THR A 423 2.62 -14.88 -15.75
CA THR A 423 2.05 -13.52 -15.67
C THR A 423 1.55 -13.05 -17.04
N ILE A 424 0.38 -12.39 -17.04
CA ILE A 424 -0.17 -11.74 -18.23
C ILE A 424 0.55 -10.42 -18.44
N PRO A 425 1.22 -10.20 -19.58
CA PRO A 425 1.91 -8.94 -19.87
C PRO A 425 0.90 -7.79 -20.01
N VAL A 426 1.32 -6.60 -19.57
CA VAL A 426 0.59 -5.36 -19.79
C VAL A 426 1.03 -4.77 -21.12
N ALA A 427 0.06 -4.33 -21.93
CA ALA A 427 0.29 -3.75 -23.24
C ALA A 427 0.99 -2.38 -23.14
N THR A 428 1.76 -2.06 -24.17
CA THR A 428 2.26 -0.71 -24.42
C THR A 428 1.58 -0.14 -25.68
N TYR A 429 1.43 1.17 -25.75
CA TYR A 429 0.86 1.79 -26.96
C TYR A 429 1.80 1.62 -28.16
N ASP A 430 1.30 1.04 -29.26
CA ASP A 430 2.04 0.91 -30.52
C ASP A 430 1.75 2.12 -31.43
N ALA A 431 2.73 3.00 -31.59
CA ALA A 431 2.58 4.23 -32.37
C ALA A 431 2.34 4.00 -33.88
N THR A 432 2.64 2.80 -34.41
CA THR A 432 2.39 2.44 -35.83
C THR A 432 0.97 1.91 -36.01
N LEU A 433 0.54 1.02 -35.10
CA LEU A 433 -0.80 0.42 -35.15
C LEU A 433 -1.85 1.28 -34.43
N LYS A 434 -1.42 2.29 -33.65
CA LYS A 434 -2.30 3.23 -32.94
C LYS A 434 -3.23 2.59 -31.90
N ALA A 435 -2.80 1.48 -31.30
CA ALA A 435 -3.57 0.77 -30.27
C ALA A 435 -2.63 0.09 -29.26
N PRO A 436 -3.10 -0.26 -28.04
CA PRO A 436 -2.36 -1.07 -27.08
C PRO A 436 -1.93 -2.41 -27.63
N LYS A 437 -0.68 -2.82 -27.37
CA LYS A 437 -0.08 -4.04 -27.90
C LYS A 437 0.82 -4.77 -26.92
N CYS A 438 0.62 -6.09 -26.80
CA CYS A 438 1.61 -7.01 -26.23
C CYS A 438 2.43 -7.61 -27.39
N ALA A 439 3.68 -7.18 -27.52
CA ALA A 439 4.54 -7.56 -28.66
C ALA A 439 5.10 -8.99 -28.55
N THR A 440 5.12 -9.58 -27.36
CA THR A 440 5.64 -10.92 -27.08
C THR A 440 4.53 -11.90 -26.74
N VAL A 441 4.69 -13.17 -27.13
CA VAL A 441 3.72 -14.23 -26.82
C VAL A 441 3.77 -14.55 -25.33
N GLY A 442 2.70 -14.21 -24.62
CA GLY A 442 2.47 -14.52 -23.20
C GLY A 442 1.31 -15.49 -23.00
N ILE A 443 0.89 -15.68 -21.75
CA ILE A 443 -0.34 -16.40 -21.39
C ILE A 443 -1.59 -15.51 -21.56
N GLY A 444 -1.42 -14.26 -21.95
CA GLY A 444 -2.47 -13.27 -22.17
C GLY A 444 -1.89 -11.93 -22.56
N CYS A 445 -2.73 -10.90 -22.58
CA CYS A 445 -2.41 -9.50 -22.78
C CYS A 445 -3.44 -8.64 -22.06
N ASP A 446 -3.01 -7.65 -21.29
CA ASP A 446 -3.87 -6.71 -20.54
C ASP A 446 -3.59 -5.29 -21.03
N SER A 447 -4.60 -4.52 -21.39
CA SER A 447 -4.44 -3.13 -21.82
C SER A 447 -3.95 -2.21 -20.70
N GLY A 448 -4.06 -2.65 -19.44
CA GLY A 448 -3.81 -1.80 -18.30
C GLY A 448 -4.77 -0.60 -18.29
N THR A 449 -4.22 0.59 -18.15
CA THR A 449 -4.98 1.86 -18.14
C THR A 449 -5.00 2.58 -19.49
N LEU A 450 -4.47 1.98 -20.55
CA LEU A 450 -4.33 2.66 -21.84
C LEU A 450 -5.68 2.98 -22.51
N LEU A 451 -6.73 2.24 -22.16
CA LEU A 451 -8.08 2.41 -22.68
C LEU A 451 -9.02 3.13 -21.68
N ASN A 452 -8.48 3.60 -20.55
CA ASN A 452 -9.29 4.21 -19.50
C ASN A 452 -9.77 5.60 -19.95
N GLY A 453 -10.99 5.68 -20.41
CA GLY A 453 -11.57 6.93 -20.92
C GLY A 453 -12.49 6.71 -22.09
N ARG A 454 -12.77 7.78 -22.81
CA ARG A 454 -13.47 7.80 -24.10
C ARG A 454 -13.12 9.09 -24.83
N ALA A 455 -12.13 9.05 -25.69
CA ALA A 455 -11.64 10.21 -26.46
C ALA A 455 -11.51 11.49 -25.60
N SER A 456 -12.09 12.60 -26.05
CA SER A 456 -12.06 13.89 -25.33
C SER A 456 -13.02 13.95 -24.12
N ARG A 457 -13.77 12.87 -23.83
CA ARG A 457 -14.78 12.80 -22.76
C ARG A 457 -14.27 12.07 -21.52
N GLY A 458 -12.98 11.78 -21.45
CA GLY A 458 -12.35 11.10 -20.32
C GLY A 458 -10.83 11.13 -20.41
N PRO A 459 -10.10 10.46 -19.50
CA PRO A 459 -8.64 10.52 -19.43
C PRO A 459 -7.92 9.63 -20.47
N GLU A 460 -8.54 9.20 -21.53
CA GLU A 460 -7.98 8.31 -22.52
C GLU A 460 -6.76 8.92 -23.26
N SER A 461 -5.62 8.29 -23.11
CA SER A 461 -4.33 8.89 -23.49
C SER A 461 -4.06 8.94 -25.00
N ASN A 462 -4.58 8.02 -25.80
CA ASN A 462 -4.22 7.88 -27.20
C ASN A 462 -5.45 7.64 -28.09
N ALA A 463 -6.57 8.23 -27.71
CA ALA A 463 -7.83 8.03 -28.41
C ALA A 463 -7.69 8.13 -29.95
N PRO A 464 -8.43 7.32 -30.68
CA PRO A 464 -9.45 6.36 -30.23
C PRO A 464 -8.92 4.96 -29.91
N ASN A 465 -7.63 4.75 -29.71
CA ASN A 465 -6.98 3.44 -29.45
C ASN A 465 -7.43 2.28 -30.39
N THR A 466 -7.91 2.60 -31.58
CA THR A 466 -8.29 1.63 -32.60
C THR A 466 -7.21 1.51 -33.66
N ILE A 467 -7.00 0.29 -34.18
CA ILE A 467 -5.93 0.01 -35.16
C ILE A 467 -5.95 1.01 -36.30
N LYS A 468 -4.82 1.74 -36.44
CA LYS A 468 -4.60 2.82 -37.43
C LYS A 468 -5.61 3.94 -37.33
N SER A 469 -6.21 4.14 -36.16
CA SER A 469 -7.28 5.13 -35.89
C SER A 469 -8.45 5.00 -36.88
N THR A 470 -8.79 3.77 -37.26
CA THR A 470 -9.82 3.52 -38.29
C THR A 470 -11.25 3.60 -37.77
N CYS A 471 -11.44 3.67 -36.44
CA CYS A 471 -12.74 3.77 -35.83
C CYS A 471 -12.67 4.77 -34.67
N ALA A 472 -13.33 5.91 -34.82
CA ALA A 472 -13.32 6.96 -33.82
C ALA A 472 -14.43 6.77 -32.80
N ASP A 473 -14.23 7.22 -31.56
CA ASP A 473 -15.23 7.20 -30.51
C ASP A 473 -16.31 8.24 -30.72
N GLY A 474 -17.42 8.07 -29.99
CA GLY A 474 -18.50 9.03 -29.95
C GLY A 474 -18.07 10.33 -29.28
N THR A 475 -18.69 11.44 -29.71
CA THR A 475 -18.33 12.81 -29.29
C THR A 475 -19.28 13.39 -28.23
N SER A 476 -20.31 12.64 -27.80
CA SER A 476 -21.34 13.07 -26.85
C SER A 476 -21.22 12.31 -25.52
N GLY A 477 -21.87 12.85 -24.47
CA GLY A 477 -21.93 12.23 -23.16
C GLY A 477 -20.80 12.64 -22.21
N THR A 478 -20.77 12.01 -21.04
CA THR A 478 -19.82 12.28 -19.96
C THR A 478 -19.20 10.97 -19.48
N TYR A 479 -17.90 10.94 -19.33
CA TYR A 479 -17.17 9.78 -18.84
C TYR A 479 -17.70 9.33 -17.48
N HIS A 480 -17.92 8.01 -17.31
CA HIS A 480 -18.54 7.39 -16.14
C HIS A 480 -19.95 7.93 -15.77
N SER A 481 -20.64 8.50 -16.77
CA SER A 481 -22.09 8.72 -16.73
C SER A 481 -22.75 8.02 -17.92
N ASP A 482 -22.07 8.03 -19.05
CA ASP A 482 -22.42 7.29 -20.26
C ASP A 482 -21.44 6.14 -20.45
N GLU A 483 -21.68 5.29 -21.43
CA GLU A 483 -20.89 4.06 -21.67
C GLU A 483 -19.42 4.34 -22.01
N SER A 484 -18.51 3.52 -21.46
CA SER A 484 -17.09 3.51 -21.81
C SER A 484 -16.46 2.10 -21.66
N ASN A 485 -15.41 1.83 -22.45
CA ASN A 485 -14.48 0.74 -22.21
C ASN A 485 -13.31 1.26 -21.36
N ASP A 486 -13.09 0.68 -20.20
CA ASP A 486 -12.03 1.13 -19.31
C ASP A 486 -10.78 0.25 -19.38
N ALA A 487 -10.92 -1.01 -19.77
CA ALA A 487 -9.80 -1.92 -20.04
C ALA A 487 -10.24 -3.17 -20.79
N LEU A 488 -9.31 -3.74 -21.56
CA LEU A 488 -9.44 -5.03 -22.23
C LEU A 488 -8.32 -5.98 -21.81
N LYS A 489 -8.69 -7.23 -21.56
CA LYS A 489 -7.73 -8.28 -21.24
C LYS A 489 -8.08 -9.56 -21.99
N VAL A 490 -7.07 -10.20 -22.56
CA VAL A 490 -7.15 -11.55 -23.15
C VAL A 490 -6.27 -12.47 -22.34
N SER A 491 -6.78 -13.64 -21.95
CA SER A 491 -6.01 -14.65 -21.21
C SER A 491 -6.30 -16.05 -21.71
N SER A 492 -5.28 -16.89 -21.76
CA SER A 492 -5.41 -18.33 -22.03
C SER A 492 -6.25 -18.99 -20.95
N VAL A 493 -7.21 -19.82 -21.31
CA VAL A 493 -8.05 -20.56 -20.36
C VAL A 493 -7.26 -21.66 -19.64
N ASP A 494 -6.28 -22.25 -20.30
CA ASP A 494 -5.44 -23.32 -19.75
C ASP A 494 -4.14 -22.80 -19.06
N GLY A 495 -3.95 -21.48 -18.97
CA GLY A 495 -2.80 -20.87 -18.33
C GLY A 495 -1.48 -21.01 -19.11
N THR A 496 -1.52 -21.52 -20.35
CA THR A 496 -0.34 -21.63 -21.21
C THR A 496 -0.24 -20.46 -22.20
N LYS A 497 0.85 -20.37 -22.96
CA LYS A 497 1.05 -19.31 -23.96
C LYS A 497 -0.10 -19.28 -24.97
N LEU A 498 -0.48 -18.06 -25.39
CA LEU A 498 -1.44 -17.82 -26.46
C LEU A 498 -0.97 -18.51 -27.74
N THR A 499 -1.68 -19.56 -28.14
CA THR A 499 -1.34 -20.41 -29.28
C THR A 499 -2.58 -20.58 -30.15
N ALA A 500 -2.43 -20.56 -31.47
CA ALA A 500 -3.53 -20.81 -32.40
C ALA A 500 -4.25 -22.13 -32.07
N GLY A 501 -5.58 -22.12 -32.14
CA GLY A 501 -6.44 -23.25 -31.78
C GLY A 501 -6.79 -23.36 -30.29
N LYS A 502 -6.18 -22.58 -29.40
CA LYS A 502 -6.52 -22.55 -27.97
C LYS A 502 -7.68 -21.62 -27.65
N GLN A 503 -8.43 -22.00 -26.62
CA GLN A 503 -9.48 -21.15 -26.08
C GLN A 503 -8.91 -20.06 -25.17
N VAL A 504 -9.37 -18.83 -25.35
CA VAL A 504 -9.02 -17.68 -24.53
C VAL A 504 -10.27 -17.03 -23.96
N LYS A 505 -10.09 -16.40 -22.80
CA LYS A 505 -11.07 -15.54 -22.14
C LYS A 505 -10.75 -14.08 -22.46
N ILE A 506 -11.75 -13.32 -22.84
CA ILE A 506 -11.73 -11.86 -22.90
C ILE A 506 -12.43 -11.35 -21.63
N GLU A 507 -11.86 -10.33 -21.00
CA GLU A 507 -12.44 -9.56 -19.91
C GLU A 507 -12.42 -8.10 -20.33
N ALA A 508 -13.60 -7.51 -20.54
CA ALA A 508 -13.76 -6.09 -20.82
C ALA A 508 -14.29 -5.39 -19.56
N LYS A 509 -13.52 -4.49 -18.98
CA LYS A 509 -14.02 -3.57 -17.96
C LYS A 509 -14.73 -2.44 -18.66
N VAL A 510 -15.99 -2.20 -18.28
CA VAL A 510 -16.84 -1.18 -18.89
C VAL A 510 -17.56 -0.39 -17.82
N TRP A 511 -17.95 0.85 -18.16
CA TRP A 511 -18.96 1.60 -17.42
C TRP A 511 -20.24 1.58 -18.23
N ALA A 512 -21.35 1.08 -17.66
CA ALA A 512 -22.62 0.95 -18.35
C ALA A 512 -23.63 2.02 -17.86
N TYR A 513 -24.23 2.71 -18.77
CA TYR A 513 -25.35 3.64 -18.51
C TYR A 513 -26.67 2.86 -18.34
N SER A 514 -26.92 1.86 -19.18
CA SER A 514 -28.20 1.18 -19.25
C SER A 514 -28.07 -0.33 -19.53
N THR A 515 -28.75 -1.16 -18.73
CA THR A 515 -28.80 -2.62 -18.95
C THR A 515 -29.59 -3.03 -20.19
N THR A 516 -30.43 -2.15 -20.72
CA THR A 516 -31.30 -2.44 -21.89
C THR A 516 -30.83 -1.77 -23.16
N ALA A 517 -30.28 -0.54 -23.05
CA ALA A 517 -29.83 0.23 -24.20
C ALA A 517 -28.40 -0.12 -24.62
N ASP A 518 -27.49 -0.28 -23.66
CA ASP A 518 -26.09 -0.56 -23.95
C ASP A 518 -25.84 -2.00 -24.39
N THR A 519 -24.85 -2.18 -25.25
CA THR A 519 -24.41 -3.49 -25.70
C THR A 519 -22.92 -3.46 -26.01
N LEU A 520 -22.16 -4.37 -25.45
CA LEU A 520 -20.77 -4.61 -25.80
C LEU A 520 -20.69 -5.65 -26.94
N ASP A 521 -20.25 -5.21 -28.11
CA ASP A 521 -19.91 -6.09 -29.22
C ASP A 521 -18.41 -6.38 -29.20
N LEU A 522 -18.04 -7.65 -29.13
CA LEU A 522 -16.66 -8.09 -29.17
C LEU A 522 -16.35 -8.73 -30.51
N TYR A 523 -15.26 -8.30 -31.11
CA TYR A 523 -14.74 -8.81 -32.39
C TYR A 523 -13.30 -9.29 -32.23
N TYR A 524 -12.87 -10.21 -33.08
CA TYR A 524 -11.46 -10.55 -33.24
C TYR A 524 -11.00 -10.39 -34.69
N THR A 525 -9.69 -10.23 -34.86
CA THR A 525 -9.01 -10.37 -36.16
C THR A 525 -7.78 -11.26 -36.02
N ALA A 526 -7.56 -12.11 -37.03
CA ALA A 526 -6.38 -12.98 -37.10
C ALA A 526 -5.10 -12.24 -37.45
N ASN A 527 -5.19 -11.02 -38.01
CA ASN A 527 -4.04 -10.21 -38.42
C ASN A 527 -4.28 -8.72 -38.11
N ALA A 528 -3.64 -8.22 -37.07
CA ALA A 528 -3.74 -6.82 -36.67
C ALA A 528 -3.12 -5.83 -37.71
N ASN A 529 -2.21 -6.27 -38.59
CA ASN A 529 -1.66 -5.39 -39.60
C ASN A 529 -2.65 -5.09 -40.74
N THR A 530 -3.54 -6.05 -41.03
CA THR A 530 -4.61 -5.97 -42.04
C THR A 530 -5.90 -6.54 -41.47
N PRO A 531 -6.58 -5.81 -40.55
CA PRO A 531 -7.66 -6.39 -39.81
C PRO A 531 -8.89 -6.72 -40.67
N SER A 532 -9.39 -7.94 -40.50
CA SER A 532 -10.69 -8.42 -40.97
C SER A 532 -11.47 -8.93 -39.73
N TRP A 533 -12.44 -8.16 -39.31
CA TRP A 533 -13.10 -8.37 -38.03
C TRP A 533 -14.22 -9.43 -38.12
N THR A 534 -14.20 -10.36 -37.19
CA THR A 534 -15.24 -11.39 -37.00
C THR A 534 -15.90 -11.19 -35.64
N LEU A 535 -17.22 -11.15 -35.58
CA LEU A 535 -17.99 -11.01 -34.35
C LEU A 535 -17.83 -12.25 -33.46
N ILE A 536 -17.45 -12.05 -32.21
CA ILE A 536 -17.44 -13.08 -31.16
C ILE A 536 -18.83 -13.16 -30.53
N GLY A 537 -19.42 -12.01 -30.21
CA GLY A 537 -20.74 -11.92 -29.63
C GLY A 537 -21.11 -10.50 -29.20
N SER A 538 -22.40 -10.32 -28.86
CA SER A 538 -22.98 -9.09 -28.33
C SER A 538 -23.51 -9.35 -26.93
N TYR A 539 -23.07 -8.56 -25.96
CA TYR A 539 -23.31 -8.78 -24.53
C TYR A 539 -23.99 -7.59 -23.89
N LYS A 540 -25.05 -7.85 -23.12
CA LYS A 540 -25.72 -6.83 -22.33
C LYS A 540 -25.07 -6.67 -20.97
N PRO A 541 -24.95 -5.45 -20.44
CA PRO A 541 -24.58 -5.22 -19.04
C PRO A 541 -25.58 -5.88 -18.08
N SER A 542 -25.10 -6.40 -16.97
CA SER A 542 -25.95 -6.95 -15.90
C SER A 542 -26.46 -5.90 -14.91
N GLY A 543 -25.82 -4.74 -14.88
CA GLY A 543 -26.14 -3.57 -14.04
C GLY A 543 -25.66 -2.30 -14.70
N THR A 544 -25.96 -1.15 -14.10
CA THR A 544 -25.37 0.15 -14.45
C THR A 544 -24.05 0.36 -13.70
N GLY A 545 -23.18 1.26 -14.20
CA GLY A 545 -21.89 1.57 -13.59
C GLY A 545 -20.79 0.59 -13.99
N ALA A 546 -19.70 0.58 -13.20
CA ALA A 546 -18.50 -0.19 -13.47
C ALA A 546 -18.74 -1.70 -13.34
N GLN A 547 -18.40 -2.47 -14.37
CA GLN A 547 -18.50 -3.93 -14.36
C GLN A 547 -17.53 -4.59 -15.33
N THR A 548 -17.37 -5.90 -15.21
CA THR A 548 -16.58 -6.71 -16.16
C THR A 548 -17.51 -7.63 -16.95
N ILE A 549 -17.48 -7.51 -18.27
CA ILE A 549 -18.15 -8.42 -19.20
C ILE A 549 -17.13 -9.39 -19.74
N SER A 550 -17.41 -10.69 -19.70
CA SER A 550 -16.49 -11.74 -20.12
C SER A 550 -17.04 -12.55 -21.29
N ALA A 551 -16.14 -12.94 -22.20
CA ALA A 551 -16.44 -13.84 -23.31
C ALA A 551 -15.29 -14.82 -23.51
N THR A 552 -15.54 -15.93 -24.22
CA THR A 552 -14.49 -16.86 -24.65
C THR A 552 -14.56 -17.07 -26.16
N TYR A 553 -13.39 -17.25 -26.80
CA TYR A 553 -13.32 -17.68 -28.20
C TYR A 553 -12.05 -18.49 -28.43
N THR A 554 -11.97 -19.15 -29.60
CA THR A 554 -10.78 -19.91 -29.99
C THR A 554 -9.89 -19.05 -30.88
N LEU A 555 -8.61 -18.94 -30.53
CA LEU A 555 -7.63 -18.19 -31.30
C LEU A 555 -7.50 -18.74 -32.72
N PRO A 556 -7.68 -17.92 -33.78
CA PRO A 556 -7.43 -18.33 -35.14
C PRO A 556 -5.92 -18.51 -35.41
N THR A 557 -5.56 -18.98 -36.61
CA THR A 557 -4.19 -18.96 -37.05
C THR A 557 -3.75 -17.53 -37.38
N GLY A 558 -2.58 -17.12 -36.87
CA GLY A 558 -2.02 -15.77 -37.07
C GLY A 558 -1.12 -15.40 -35.90
N THR A 559 0.00 -14.75 -36.17
CA THR A 559 1.02 -14.44 -35.14
C THR A 559 0.84 -13.10 -34.44
N LEU A 560 0.02 -12.20 -35.02
CA LEU A 560 -0.32 -10.91 -34.40
C LEU A 560 -1.81 -10.67 -34.57
N GLN A 561 -2.56 -10.93 -33.50
CA GLN A 561 -4.01 -10.85 -33.49
C GLN A 561 -4.50 -9.65 -32.70
N ALA A 562 -5.78 -9.33 -32.79
CA ALA A 562 -6.39 -8.31 -31.97
C ALA A 562 -7.86 -8.65 -31.64
N ILE A 563 -8.32 -8.10 -30.54
CA ILE A 563 -9.75 -7.96 -30.24
C ILE A 563 -10.14 -6.49 -30.33
N ARG A 564 -11.38 -6.24 -30.70
CA ARG A 564 -12.08 -4.95 -30.63
C ARG A 564 -13.25 -5.05 -29.69
N ALA A 565 -13.35 -4.13 -28.76
CA ALA A 565 -14.55 -3.83 -28.00
C ALA A 565 -15.24 -2.62 -28.64
N ASN A 566 -16.52 -2.76 -28.92
CA ASN A 566 -17.38 -1.66 -29.34
C ASN A 566 -18.55 -1.62 -28.38
N PHE A 567 -18.45 -0.73 -27.38
CA PHE A 567 -19.52 -0.54 -26.41
C PHE A 567 -20.44 0.57 -26.90
N ARG A 568 -21.63 0.18 -27.31
CA ARG A 568 -22.55 1.06 -28.02
C ARG A 568 -23.86 1.28 -27.26
N TYR A 569 -24.41 2.48 -27.43
CA TYR A 569 -25.76 2.85 -27.03
C TYR A 569 -26.75 2.52 -28.16
N GLN A 570 -27.63 1.52 -27.95
CA GLN A 570 -28.62 1.08 -28.96
C GLN A 570 -28.01 0.59 -30.29
N GLY A 571 -28.77 0.64 -31.39
CA GLY A 571 -28.30 0.27 -32.71
C GLY A 571 -28.04 -1.24 -32.90
N SER A 572 -27.31 -1.59 -33.95
CA SER A 572 -26.95 -2.95 -34.34
C SER A 572 -25.46 -3.19 -34.22
N ALA A 573 -25.02 -4.45 -34.08
CA ALA A 573 -23.63 -4.84 -34.07
C ALA A 573 -22.92 -4.36 -35.35
N SER A 574 -21.79 -3.71 -35.17
CA SER A 574 -20.94 -3.17 -36.24
C SER A 574 -19.49 -3.17 -35.80
N THR A 575 -18.58 -3.44 -36.70
CA THR A 575 -17.13 -3.36 -36.42
C THR A 575 -16.66 -1.93 -36.14
N CYS A 576 -17.46 -0.94 -36.54
CA CYS A 576 -17.27 0.47 -36.23
C CYS A 576 -18.65 1.14 -36.25
N SER A 577 -19.34 1.14 -35.13
CA SER A 577 -20.61 1.83 -34.99
C SER A 577 -20.41 3.37 -35.10
N THR A 578 -21.47 4.11 -35.34
CA THR A 578 -21.41 5.59 -35.51
C THR A 578 -22.20 6.33 -34.44
N GLY A 579 -22.55 5.65 -33.35
CA GLY A 579 -23.29 6.24 -32.24
C GLY A 579 -22.47 7.33 -31.55
N ALA A 580 -23.17 8.41 -31.18
CA ALA A 580 -22.51 9.56 -30.57
C ALA A 580 -21.99 9.30 -29.15
N TYR A 581 -22.47 8.23 -28.49
CA TYR A 581 -22.08 7.81 -27.15
C TYR A 581 -21.18 6.56 -27.16
N ASP A 582 -20.98 5.91 -28.32
CA ASP A 582 -20.26 4.66 -28.43
C ASP A 582 -18.76 4.83 -28.16
N ASP A 583 -18.16 3.82 -27.51
CA ASP A 583 -16.75 3.73 -27.22
C ASP A 583 -16.10 2.50 -27.89
N ARG A 584 -14.95 2.68 -28.52
CA ARG A 584 -14.35 1.67 -29.40
C ARG A 584 -12.85 1.57 -29.17
N ASP A 585 -12.41 0.39 -28.75
CA ASP A 585 -11.01 0.12 -28.44
C ASP A 585 -10.52 -1.21 -29.00
N ASP A 586 -9.24 -1.25 -29.34
CA ASP A 586 -8.55 -2.44 -29.78
C ASP A 586 -7.42 -2.83 -28.80
N LEU A 587 -7.26 -4.13 -28.59
CA LEU A 587 -6.11 -4.70 -27.90
C LEU A 587 -5.40 -5.70 -28.82
N ILE A 588 -4.12 -5.44 -29.13
CA ILE A 588 -3.29 -6.24 -30.03
C ILE A 588 -2.40 -7.16 -29.20
N PHE A 589 -2.23 -8.42 -29.61
CA PHE A 589 -1.40 -9.38 -28.90
C PHE A 589 -0.74 -10.39 -29.84
N ALA A 590 0.47 -10.80 -29.45
CA ALA A 590 1.21 -11.83 -30.16
C ALA A 590 0.68 -13.23 -29.82
N VAL A 591 0.64 -14.11 -30.82
CA VAL A 591 0.18 -15.51 -30.74
C VAL A 591 1.23 -16.41 -31.36
N GLN A 592 1.45 -17.57 -30.76
CA GLN A 592 2.37 -18.60 -31.25
C GLN A 592 1.70 -19.52 -32.26
#